data_02e69d935d3732f05d0f64e32609811d
#
_entry.id   02e69d935d3732f05d0f64e32609811d
#
_cell.length_a   1.000
_cell.length_b   1.000
_cell.length_c   1.000
_cell.angle_alpha   90.00
_cell.angle_beta   90.00
_cell.angle_gamma   90.00
#
_symmetry.space_group_name_H-M   'P 1'
#
loop_
_entity.id
_entity.type
_entity.pdbx_description
1 polymer ?
#
loop_
_entity_poly.entity_id
_entity_poly.type
_entity_poly.pdbx_seq_one_letter_code
_entity_poly.pdbx_strand_id
1 'polypeptide(L)'
;MLTISEQQATKLGVHSYSRLSPLLQKCCLRLSANESYLDAEQEIQALTGVNVSHSTLQRRIQDQEYRLPDTKQAISEVSIDGGKVRLRGAVGEKSYWRDYKAVRLQGIYYGAFFQDNQSATDWVNSQRRRQPTDLSGRWS
;
A
#
# COMPACT_ATOMS: atom_id res chain seq x y z
N MET A 1 24.58 -15.67 22.75
CA MET A 1 23.35 -15.08 22.21
C MET A 1 23.55 -13.57 22.16
N LEU A 2 23.55 -12.98 20.98
CA LEU A 2 23.74 -11.52 20.83
C LEU A 2 22.40 -10.84 21.14
N THR A 3 22.39 -10.03 22.19
CA THR A 3 21.23 -9.22 22.58
C THR A 3 21.38 -7.83 21.97
N ILE A 4 20.41 -7.41 21.18
CA ILE A 4 20.36 -6.08 20.57
C ILE A 4 19.63 -5.16 21.56
N SER A 5 20.22 -3.99 21.89
CA SER A 5 19.56 -3.00 22.73
C SER A 5 18.36 -2.35 22.00
N GLU A 6 17.38 -1.82 22.74
CA GLU A 6 16.24 -1.12 22.14
C GLU A 6 16.64 0.04 21.21
N GLN A 7 17.70 0.76 21.56
CA GLN A 7 18.23 1.85 20.73
C GLN A 7 18.83 1.32 19.42
N GLN A 8 19.49 0.18 19.44
CA GLN A 8 20.02 -0.47 18.24
C GLN A 8 18.88 -1.04 17.40
N ALA A 9 17.86 -1.65 18.02
CA ALA A 9 16.68 -2.16 17.34
C ALA A 9 15.93 -1.03 16.62
N THR A 10 15.75 0.12 17.28
CA THR A 10 15.10 1.30 16.69
C THR A 10 15.88 1.85 15.49
N LYS A 11 17.22 1.95 15.59
CA LYS A 11 18.08 2.39 14.46
C LYS A 11 18.03 1.44 13.28
N LEU A 12 17.86 0.14 13.53
CA LEU A 12 17.73 -0.89 12.49
C LEU A 12 16.28 -1.05 11.97
N GLY A 13 15.32 -0.33 12.55
CA GLY A 13 13.90 -0.46 12.22
C GLY A 13 13.33 -1.84 12.58
N VAL A 14 13.93 -2.52 13.57
CA VAL A 14 13.49 -3.84 14.02
C VAL A 14 12.53 -3.66 15.18
N HIS A 15 11.28 -4.11 15.00
CA HIS A 15 10.28 -4.14 16.07
C HIS A 15 10.41 -5.41 16.92
N SER A 16 10.19 -5.28 18.23
CA SER A 16 10.12 -6.43 19.13
C SER A 16 9.10 -7.45 18.61
N TYR A 17 9.44 -8.73 18.67
CA TYR A 17 8.66 -9.86 18.15
C TYR A 17 8.50 -9.92 16.62
N SER A 18 9.15 -9.06 15.83
CA SER A 18 9.17 -9.20 14.39
C SER A 18 10.09 -10.37 13.97
N ARG A 19 9.52 -11.35 13.24
CA ARG A 19 10.27 -12.48 12.67
C ARG A 19 10.88 -12.16 11.30
N LEU A 20 10.47 -11.05 10.70
CA LEU A 20 10.94 -10.60 9.39
C LEU A 20 11.67 -9.28 9.54
N SER A 21 12.83 -9.17 8.89
CA SER A 21 13.52 -7.88 8.79
C SER A 21 12.68 -6.89 7.97
N PRO A 22 12.84 -5.57 8.17
CA PRO A 22 12.10 -4.56 7.38
C PRO A 22 12.32 -4.70 5.88
N LEU A 23 13.53 -5.06 5.45
CA LEU A 23 13.83 -5.29 4.05
C LEU A 23 13.10 -6.52 3.51
N LEU A 24 13.11 -7.63 4.22
CA LEU A 24 12.42 -8.85 3.83
C LEU A 24 10.90 -8.62 3.77
N GLN A 25 10.33 -7.89 4.73
CA GLN A 25 8.92 -7.51 4.71
C GLN A 25 8.59 -6.68 3.48
N LYS A 26 9.42 -5.72 3.10
CA LYS A 26 9.25 -4.93 1.87
C LYS A 26 9.29 -5.81 0.61
N CYS A 27 10.20 -6.77 0.54
CA CYS A 27 10.27 -7.74 -0.56
C CYS A 27 8.98 -8.59 -0.63
N CYS A 28 8.52 -9.11 0.51
CA CYS A 28 7.27 -9.86 0.60
C CYS A 28 6.07 -9.06 0.05
N LEU A 29 5.92 -7.79 0.48
CA LEU A 29 4.84 -6.93 0.01
C LEU A 29 4.93 -6.66 -1.51
N ARG A 30 6.12 -6.41 -2.03
CA ARG A 30 6.31 -6.13 -3.46
C ARG A 30 6.02 -7.33 -4.35
N LEU A 31 6.52 -8.51 -4.00
CA LEU A 31 6.28 -9.73 -4.76
C LEU A 31 4.80 -10.11 -4.71
N SER A 32 4.20 -10.13 -3.52
CA SER A 32 2.77 -10.43 -3.37
C SER A 32 1.82 -9.42 -4.07
N ALA A 33 2.30 -8.24 -4.42
CA ALA A 33 1.51 -7.26 -5.20
C ALA A 33 1.54 -7.56 -6.72
N ASN A 34 2.53 -8.33 -7.20
CA ASN A 34 2.72 -8.60 -8.62
C ASN A 34 2.41 -10.05 -9.01
N GLU A 35 2.38 -10.96 -8.04
CA GLU A 35 2.30 -12.40 -8.26
C GLU A 35 1.29 -13.06 -7.31
N SER A 36 1.02 -14.35 -7.53
CA SER A 36 0.26 -15.13 -6.55
C SER A 36 1.08 -15.31 -5.28
N TYR A 37 0.44 -15.49 -4.13
CA TYR A 37 1.16 -15.72 -2.87
C TYR A 37 2.05 -16.97 -2.91
N LEU A 38 1.68 -17.97 -3.72
CA LEU A 38 2.48 -19.18 -3.89
C LEU A 38 3.75 -18.90 -4.70
N ASP A 39 3.64 -18.14 -5.78
CA ASP A 39 4.80 -17.76 -6.60
C ASP A 39 5.73 -16.84 -5.82
N ALA A 40 5.16 -15.87 -5.10
CA ALA A 40 5.91 -14.98 -4.21
C ALA A 40 6.67 -15.74 -3.10
N GLU A 41 6.12 -16.81 -2.52
CA GLU A 41 6.83 -17.70 -1.59
C GLU A 41 8.06 -18.32 -2.24
N GLN A 42 7.88 -18.86 -3.45
CA GLN A 42 8.98 -19.50 -4.20
C GLN A 42 10.08 -18.50 -4.58
N GLU A 43 9.71 -17.32 -5.05
CA GLU A 43 10.65 -16.27 -5.40
C GLU A 43 11.42 -15.74 -4.18
N ILE A 44 10.74 -15.50 -3.07
CA ILE A 44 11.40 -15.07 -1.82
C ILE A 44 12.44 -16.11 -1.41
N GLN A 45 12.08 -17.38 -1.44
CA GLN A 45 13.00 -18.46 -1.11
C GLN A 45 14.20 -18.53 -2.07
N ALA A 46 13.95 -18.40 -3.37
CA ALA A 46 15.02 -18.41 -4.38
C ALA A 46 15.97 -17.21 -4.25
N LEU A 47 15.45 -16.01 -4.00
CA LEU A 47 16.24 -14.78 -3.93
C LEU A 47 16.96 -14.58 -2.60
N THR A 48 16.38 -15.03 -1.49
CA THR A 48 16.87 -14.74 -0.13
C THR A 48 17.31 -15.95 0.66
N GLY A 49 16.97 -17.15 0.21
CA GLY A 49 17.14 -18.39 0.97
C GLY A 49 16.19 -18.53 2.18
N VAL A 50 15.29 -17.55 2.40
CA VAL A 50 14.36 -17.54 3.53
C VAL A 50 13.01 -18.06 3.11
N ASN A 51 12.48 -19.06 3.83
CA ASN A 51 11.14 -19.56 3.59
C ASN A 51 10.11 -18.71 4.33
N VAL A 52 9.23 -18.04 3.58
CA VAL A 52 8.08 -17.29 4.08
C VAL A 52 6.83 -17.85 3.42
N SER A 53 6.05 -18.66 4.13
CA SER A 53 4.90 -19.36 3.55
C SER A 53 3.85 -18.40 2.97
N HIS A 54 3.18 -18.82 1.89
CA HIS A 54 2.11 -18.04 1.22
C HIS A 54 1.00 -17.60 2.19
N SER A 55 0.65 -18.40 3.18
CA SER A 55 -0.32 -18.03 4.22
C SER A 55 0.19 -16.94 5.15
N THR A 56 1.51 -16.86 5.38
CA THR A 56 2.14 -15.76 6.11
C THR A 56 2.14 -14.49 5.25
N LEU A 57 2.43 -14.59 3.96
CA LEU A 57 2.34 -13.47 3.02
C LEU A 57 0.92 -12.90 2.98
N GLN A 58 -0.08 -13.75 2.82
CA GLN A 58 -1.48 -13.34 2.82
C GLN A 58 -1.87 -12.57 4.09
N ARG A 59 -1.54 -13.12 5.28
CA ARG A 59 -1.82 -12.43 6.55
C ARG A 59 -1.10 -11.08 6.64
N ARG A 60 0.16 -11.02 6.24
CA ARG A 60 0.92 -9.77 6.26
C ARG A 60 0.34 -8.69 5.36
N ILE A 61 -0.20 -9.07 4.20
CA ILE A 61 -0.90 -8.14 3.31
C ILE A 61 -2.21 -7.66 3.94
N GLN A 62 -2.99 -8.58 4.53
CA GLN A 62 -4.26 -8.25 5.18
C GLN A 62 -4.10 -7.39 6.43
N ASP A 63 -3.01 -7.59 7.18
CA ASP A 63 -2.69 -6.82 8.39
C ASP A 63 -2.12 -5.42 8.08
N GLN A 64 -1.81 -5.12 6.80
CA GLN A 64 -1.32 -3.79 6.42
C GLN A 64 -2.43 -2.76 6.42
N GLU A 65 -2.21 -1.67 7.11
CA GLU A 65 -3.06 -0.48 7.01
C GLU A 65 -2.59 0.36 5.81
N TYR A 66 -3.37 0.35 4.74
CA TYR A 66 -3.12 1.15 3.55
C TYR A 66 -3.79 2.51 3.69
N ARG A 67 -2.98 3.56 3.88
CA ARG A 67 -3.48 4.93 3.91
C ARG A 67 -3.36 5.55 2.52
N LEU A 68 -4.38 6.29 2.14
CA LEU A 68 -4.32 7.09 0.93
C LEU A 68 -3.21 8.14 1.06
N PRO A 69 -2.35 8.29 0.05
CA PRO A 69 -1.27 9.26 0.12
C PRO A 69 -1.81 10.70 0.09
N ASP A 70 -1.10 11.57 0.79
CA ASP A 70 -1.32 13.01 0.73
C ASP A 70 -0.32 13.66 -0.23
N THR A 71 -0.80 14.51 -1.14
CA THR A 71 0.06 15.28 -2.02
C THR A 71 0.58 16.52 -1.29
N LYS A 72 1.87 16.80 -1.45
CA LYS A 72 2.48 18.00 -0.89
C LYS A 72 2.38 19.23 -1.82
N GLN A 73 1.96 19.01 -3.06
CA GLN A 73 1.89 20.03 -4.12
C GLN A 73 0.46 20.13 -4.67
N ALA A 74 0.14 21.27 -5.27
CA ALA A 74 -1.11 21.44 -5.97
C ALA A 74 -1.25 20.42 -7.12
N ILE A 75 -2.44 19.86 -7.27
CA ILE A 75 -2.72 18.86 -8.29
C ILE A 75 -3.21 19.54 -9.55
N SER A 76 -2.52 19.30 -10.67
CA SER A 76 -2.93 19.74 -12.01
C SER A 76 -3.39 18.58 -12.91
N GLU A 77 -3.01 17.35 -12.54
CA GLU A 77 -3.32 16.15 -13.34
C GLU A 77 -4.02 15.10 -12.51
N VAL A 78 -5.17 14.62 -13.00
CA VAL A 78 -5.94 13.52 -12.41
C VAL A 78 -6.30 12.54 -13.50
N SER A 79 -5.94 11.27 -13.33
CA SER A 79 -6.39 10.17 -14.18
C SER A 79 -7.27 9.23 -13.35
N ILE A 80 -8.39 8.84 -13.91
CA ILE A 80 -9.32 7.91 -13.26
C ILE A 80 -9.54 6.74 -14.21
N ASP A 81 -9.33 5.54 -13.71
CA ASP A 81 -9.62 4.28 -14.37
C ASP A 81 -10.62 3.48 -13.54
N GLY A 82 -11.45 2.69 -14.19
CA GLY A 82 -12.47 1.87 -13.54
C GLY A 82 -12.52 0.48 -14.12
N GLY A 83 -12.79 -0.48 -13.26
CA GLY A 83 -12.88 -1.87 -13.67
C GLY A 83 -13.67 -2.71 -12.69
N LYS A 84 -13.71 -4.01 -12.98
CA LYS A 84 -14.35 -5.01 -12.12
C LYS A 84 -13.31 -6.01 -11.67
N VAL A 85 -13.32 -6.33 -10.39
CA VAL A 85 -12.52 -7.42 -9.81
C VAL A 85 -13.44 -8.51 -9.30
N ARG A 86 -13.02 -9.75 -9.50
CA ARG A 86 -13.72 -10.91 -8.96
C ARG A 86 -13.15 -11.23 -7.58
N LEU A 87 -13.98 -11.09 -6.57
CA LEU A 87 -13.62 -11.42 -5.21
C LEU A 87 -14.07 -12.85 -4.86
N ARG A 88 -13.29 -13.52 -4.04
CA ARG A 88 -13.70 -14.81 -3.46
C ARG A 88 -14.75 -14.53 -2.38
N GLY A 89 -15.85 -15.27 -2.41
CA GLY A 89 -16.78 -15.34 -1.29
C GLY A 89 -16.15 -16.05 -0.07
N ALA A 90 -16.86 -16.07 1.03
CA ALA A 90 -16.51 -16.88 2.17
C ALA A 90 -16.49 -18.39 1.79
N VAL A 91 -15.93 -19.23 2.65
CA VAL A 91 -15.88 -20.68 2.40
C VAL A 91 -17.30 -21.22 2.17
N GLY A 92 -17.53 -21.79 1.00
CA GLY A 92 -18.85 -22.28 0.56
C GLY A 92 -19.70 -21.28 -0.22
N GLU A 93 -19.28 -20.04 -0.33
CA GLU A 93 -19.99 -19.02 -1.12
C GLU A 93 -19.39 -18.85 -2.52
N LYS A 94 -20.25 -18.42 -3.46
CA LYS A 94 -19.80 -18.11 -4.83
C LYS A 94 -18.97 -16.83 -4.84
N SER A 95 -17.95 -16.79 -5.69
CA SER A 95 -17.22 -15.57 -5.99
C SER A 95 -18.16 -14.53 -6.64
N TYR A 96 -17.95 -13.25 -6.34
CA TYR A 96 -18.75 -12.14 -6.85
C TYR A 96 -17.88 -11.05 -7.47
N TRP A 97 -18.47 -10.27 -8.37
CA TRP A 97 -17.80 -9.13 -9.00
C TRP A 97 -18.04 -7.86 -8.22
N ARG A 98 -17.00 -7.04 -8.10
CA ARG A 98 -17.07 -5.73 -7.47
C ARG A 98 -16.43 -4.67 -8.35
N ASP A 99 -17.10 -3.53 -8.48
CA ASP A 99 -16.56 -2.39 -9.19
C ASP A 99 -15.49 -1.69 -8.34
N TYR A 100 -14.43 -1.22 -8.99
CA TYR A 100 -13.43 -0.36 -8.36
C TYR A 100 -13.14 0.84 -9.24
N LYS A 101 -12.62 1.91 -8.61
CA LYS A 101 -12.02 3.05 -9.29
C LYS A 101 -10.59 3.22 -8.80
N ALA A 102 -9.66 3.28 -9.72
CA ALA A 102 -8.28 3.66 -9.48
C ALA A 102 -8.11 5.14 -9.86
N VAL A 103 -7.61 5.93 -8.94
CA VAL A 103 -7.34 7.35 -9.15
C VAL A 103 -5.84 7.56 -9.06
N ARG A 104 -5.27 8.24 -10.05
CA ARG A 104 -3.88 8.62 -10.10
C ARG A 104 -3.77 10.12 -10.14
N LEU A 105 -2.98 10.70 -9.22
CA LEU A 105 -2.74 12.13 -9.12
C LEU A 105 -1.29 12.43 -9.47
N GLN A 106 -1.03 13.41 -10.33
CA GLN A 106 0.31 13.84 -10.76
C GLN A 106 1.22 12.69 -11.23
N GLY A 107 0.62 11.62 -11.76
CA GLY A 107 1.38 10.47 -12.22
C GLY A 107 2.06 9.61 -11.15
N ILE A 108 2.02 9.96 -9.87
CA ILE A 108 2.78 9.32 -8.77
C ILE A 108 1.96 8.91 -7.55
N TYR A 109 0.83 9.55 -7.28
CA TYR A 109 -0.02 9.21 -6.13
C TYR A 109 -1.19 8.36 -6.60
N TYR A 110 -1.45 7.24 -5.92
CA TYR A 110 -2.50 6.29 -6.29
C TYR A 110 -3.46 6.05 -5.14
N GLY A 111 -4.75 5.97 -5.47
CA GLY A 111 -5.81 5.52 -4.59
C GLY A 111 -6.71 4.54 -5.31
N ALA A 112 -7.23 3.55 -4.60
CA ALA A 112 -8.21 2.61 -5.12
C ALA A 112 -9.45 2.60 -4.21
N PHE A 113 -10.63 2.69 -4.82
CA PHE A 113 -11.91 2.79 -4.13
C PHE A 113 -12.86 1.73 -4.66
N PHE A 114 -13.45 0.94 -3.76
CA PHE A 114 -14.37 -0.12 -4.11
C PHE A 114 -15.81 0.33 -3.87
N GLN A 115 -16.61 0.45 -4.94
CA GLN A 115 -18.03 0.86 -4.91
C GLN A 115 -18.30 2.16 -4.13
N ASP A 116 -17.28 3.00 -3.97
CA ASP A 116 -17.33 4.23 -3.18
C ASP A 116 -16.85 5.42 -4.01
N ASN A 117 -17.79 5.98 -4.79
CA ASN A 117 -17.54 7.15 -5.61
C ASN A 117 -17.38 8.42 -4.76
N GLN A 118 -18.05 8.50 -3.62
CA GLN A 118 -18.01 9.68 -2.76
C GLN A 118 -16.63 9.83 -2.13
N SER A 119 -16.10 8.77 -1.51
CA SER A 119 -14.77 8.79 -0.94
C SER A 119 -13.67 9.09 -1.98
N ALA A 120 -13.80 8.56 -3.20
CA ALA A 120 -12.90 8.91 -4.30
C ALA A 120 -12.94 10.41 -4.62
N THR A 121 -14.13 10.98 -4.73
CA THR A 121 -14.33 12.40 -5.00
C THR A 121 -13.80 13.27 -3.85
N ASP A 122 -14.09 12.91 -2.62
CA ASP A 122 -13.66 13.63 -1.42
C ASP A 122 -12.13 13.62 -1.28
N TRP A 123 -11.50 12.48 -1.56
CA TRP A 123 -10.04 12.38 -1.57
C TRP A 123 -9.42 13.31 -2.63
N VAL A 124 -9.89 13.27 -3.87
CA VAL A 124 -9.40 14.15 -4.94
C VAL A 124 -9.59 15.63 -4.57
N ASN A 125 -10.77 16.00 -4.05
CA ASN A 125 -11.07 17.37 -3.66
C ASN A 125 -10.22 17.83 -2.47
N SER A 126 -9.94 16.96 -1.50
CA SER A 126 -9.07 17.27 -0.37
C SER A 126 -7.65 17.61 -0.81
N GLN A 127 -7.15 16.93 -1.86
CA GLN A 127 -5.84 17.17 -2.42
C GLN A 127 -5.78 18.46 -3.26
N ARG A 128 -6.88 18.84 -3.93
CA ARG A 128 -6.97 20.10 -4.71
C ARG A 128 -7.01 21.34 -3.83
N ARG A 129 -7.61 21.29 -2.65
CA ARG A 129 -7.75 22.42 -1.72
C ARG A 129 -6.46 22.82 -1.02
N ARG A 130 -5.42 22.01 -1.13
CA ARG A 130 -4.09 22.31 -0.58
C ARG A 130 -3.25 23.18 -1.53
N GLN A 131 -3.84 24.17 -2.20
CA GLN A 131 -3.05 25.23 -2.83
C GLN A 131 -2.38 26.04 -1.72
N PRO A 132 -1.08 26.33 -1.83
CA PRO A 132 -0.48 27.30 -0.95
C PRO A 132 -1.15 28.67 -1.22
N THR A 133 -2.14 29.00 -0.42
CA THR A 133 -2.56 30.38 -0.25
C THR A 133 -1.39 31.08 0.41
N ASP A 134 -0.86 32.05 -0.31
CA ASP A 134 0.02 33.10 0.22
C ASP A 134 1.51 33.05 -0.18
N LEU A 135 1.74 33.46 -1.41
CA LEU A 135 2.93 34.28 -1.71
C LEU A 135 2.52 35.67 -2.20
N SER A 136 1.47 36.25 -1.61
CA SER A 136 1.17 37.68 -1.73
C SER A 136 1.64 38.40 -0.47
N GLY A 137 2.93 38.47 -0.26
CA GLY A 137 3.56 39.05 0.88
C GLY A 137 4.78 39.90 0.50
N ARG A 138 4.53 41.11 0.01
CA ARG A 138 5.42 42.28 0.14
C ARG A 138 6.74 42.28 -0.61
N TRP A 139 6.70 42.90 -1.78
CA TRP A 139 7.83 43.73 -2.23
C TRP A 139 7.58 45.17 -1.78
N SER A 140 8.33 45.61 -0.79
CA SER A 140 8.54 47.00 -0.45
C SER A 140 10.01 47.24 -0.41
#